data_799cc7f6e4680af07b05d2f839c6c79d
#
_entry.id   799cc7f6e4680af07b05d2f839c6c79d
#
_cell.length_a   1.000
_cell.length_b   1.000
_cell.length_c   1.000
_cell.angle_alpha   90.00
_cell.angle_beta   90.00
_cell.angle_gamma   90.00
#
_symmetry.space_group_name_H-M   'P 1'
#
loop_
_entity.id
_entity.type
_entity.pdbx_description
1 polymer ?
#
loop_
_entity_poly.entity_id
_entity_poly.type
_entity_poly.pdbx_seq_one_letter_code
_entity_poly.pdbx_strand_id
1 'polypeptide(L)'
;MLVRRGIAAVTVAVTVAVVAAVGAVALGGGTALADTPTPDHANSAICTQRIPAVLARIDKLTARVNGDASVKGSTAWLRAKANEARAAGYTALADLLTARADSRPGRLDELTKLRSDVQHVKETDCAA
;
A
#
# COMPACT_ATOMS: atom_id res chain seq x y z
N MET A 1 -46.60 -12.61 11.81
CA MET A 1 -45.40 -12.93 12.64
C MET A 1 -44.27 -12.06 12.17
N LEU A 2 -43.95 -10.99 12.92
CA LEU A 2 -42.83 -10.07 12.62
C LEU A 2 -41.56 -10.59 13.29
N VAL A 3 -40.55 -10.96 12.49
CA VAL A 3 -39.20 -11.26 13.00
C VAL A 3 -38.37 -9.99 12.90
N ARG A 4 -38.24 -9.26 14.00
CA ARG A 4 -37.24 -8.20 14.17
C ARG A 4 -35.87 -8.81 14.34
N ARG A 5 -34.99 -8.68 13.37
CA ARG A 5 -33.55 -8.95 13.54
C ARG A 5 -32.84 -7.67 13.97
N GLY A 6 -32.41 -7.66 15.25
CA GLY A 6 -31.59 -6.60 15.82
C GLY A 6 -30.20 -6.59 15.21
N ILE A 7 -29.77 -5.41 14.75
CA ILE A 7 -28.39 -5.17 14.31
C ILE A 7 -27.61 -4.80 15.57
N ALA A 8 -26.71 -5.70 16.01
CA ALA A 8 -25.75 -5.41 17.07
C ALA A 8 -24.62 -4.56 16.50
N ALA A 9 -24.57 -3.30 16.91
CA ALA A 9 -23.45 -2.41 16.61
C ALA A 9 -22.25 -2.81 17.48
N VAL A 10 -21.20 -3.33 16.85
CA VAL A 10 -19.92 -3.58 17.51
C VAL A 10 -19.10 -2.30 17.45
N THR A 11 -19.06 -1.59 18.58
CA THR A 11 -18.20 -0.42 18.77
C THR A 11 -16.80 -0.90 19.16
N VAL A 12 -15.85 -0.84 18.24
CA VAL A 12 -14.42 -1.09 18.54
C VAL A 12 -13.82 0.22 19.05
N ALA A 13 -13.61 0.31 20.35
CA ALA A 13 -12.86 1.40 20.97
C ALA A 13 -11.37 1.13 20.82
N VAL A 14 -10.70 1.92 19.97
CA VAL A 14 -9.23 1.93 19.88
C VAL A 14 -8.70 2.89 20.94
N THR A 15 -8.22 2.35 22.06
CA THR A 15 -7.48 3.11 23.08
C THR A 15 -6.03 3.27 22.65
N VAL A 16 -5.66 4.47 22.24
CA VAL A 16 -4.25 4.86 22.04
C VAL A 16 -3.67 5.23 23.40
N ALA A 17 -2.84 4.37 23.96
CA ALA A 17 -2.06 4.66 25.16
C ALA A 17 -0.82 5.49 24.75
N VAL A 18 -0.84 6.78 25.04
CA VAL A 18 0.34 7.65 24.96
C VAL A 18 1.13 7.47 26.24
N VAL A 19 2.26 6.77 26.17
CA VAL A 19 3.23 6.68 27.27
C VAL A 19 4.15 7.89 27.17
N ALA A 20 3.89 8.89 28.00
CA ALA A 20 4.82 10.01 28.23
C ALA A 20 5.88 9.56 29.24
N ALA A 21 7.09 9.23 28.78
CA ALA A 21 8.25 9.03 29.64
C ALA A 21 8.84 10.39 29.98
N VAL A 22 8.57 10.88 31.20
CA VAL A 22 9.25 12.04 31.78
C VAL A 22 10.56 11.55 32.37
N GLY A 23 11.67 11.72 31.66
CA GLY A 23 13.01 11.46 32.14
C GLY A 23 13.63 12.70 32.79
N ALA A 24 14.21 12.50 33.96
CA ALA A 24 14.74 13.48 34.88
C ALA A 24 15.85 14.36 34.30
N VAL A 25 15.80 15.64 34.66
CA VAL A 25 16.77 16.67 34.34
C VAL A 25 18.02 16.48 35.26
N ALA A 26 19.17 16.20 34.66
CA ALA A 26 20.45 16.36 35.31
C ALA A 26 20.99 17.74 34.92
N LEU A 27 21.05 18.65 35.89
CA LEU A 27 21.74 19.93 35.79
C LEU A 27 23.26 19.68 35.80
N GLY A 28 23.88 19.69 34.65
CA GLY A 28 25.34 19.74 34.50
C GLY A 28 25.67 20.79 33.45
N GLY A 29 26.25 21.90 33.89
CA GLY A 29 26.66 23.00 33.03
C GLY A 29 27.76 22.60 32.05
N GLY A 30 27.54 22.90 30.78
CA GLY A 30 28.48 22.77 29.71
C GLY A 30 27.81 23.28 28.45
N THR A 31 28.08 24.51 28.05
CA THR A 31 27.70 25.05 26.75
C THR A 31 28.53 24.39 25.67
N ALA A 32 28.20 23.15 25.37
CA ALA A 32 28.53 22.57 24.08
C ALA A 32 27.30 22.85 23.19
N LEU A 33 27.42 23.80 22.28
CA LEU A 33 26.62 23.82 21.07
C LEU A 33 27.00 22.53 20.32
N ALA A 34 26.37 21.44 20.71
CA ALA A 34 26.40 20.25 19.90
C ALA A 34 25.69 20.65 18.60
N ASP A 35 26.45 20.82 17.53
CA ASP A 35 25.95 20.73 16.18
C ASP A 35 25.14 19.44 16.15
N THR A 36 23.81 19.59 16.20
CA THR A 36 22.94 18.48 15.93
C THR A 36 23.22 18.11 14.48
N PRO A 37 23.84 16.95 14.19
CA PRO A 37 24.12 16.60 12.81
C PRO A 37 22.79 16.64 12.08
N THR A 38 22.71 17.50 11.06
CA THR A 38 21.57 17.51 10.14
C THR A 38 21.43 16.07 9.67
N PRO A 39 20.30 15.41 9.91
CA PRO A 39 20.17 14.03 9.52
C PRO A 39 20.46 13.93 8.03
N ASP A 40 21.45 13.14 7.67
CA ASP A 40 21.78 12.85 6.27
C ASP A 40 20.65 11.99 5.69
N HIS A 41 19.60 12.66 5.24
CA HIS A 41 18.41 12.02 4.69
C HIS A 41 18.74 11.17 3.46
N ALA A 42 19.74 11.59 2.66
CA ALA A 42 20.12 10.89 1.45
C ALA A 42 20.67 9.48 1.72
N ASN A 43 21.42 9.31 2.83
CA ASN A 43 21.98 8.02 3.23
C ASN A 43 21.11 7.23 4.22
N SER A 44 19.91 7.71 4.52
CA SER A 44 19.00 7.00 5.40
C SER A 44 18.58 5.65 4.78
N ALA A 45 18.26 4.65 5.63
CA ALA A 45 17.74 3.36 5.17
C ALA A 45 16.43 3.51 4.37
N ILE A 46 15.70 4.61 4.57
CA ILE A 46 14.51 4.93 3.78
C ILE A 46 14.90 5.20 2.33
N CYS A 47 15.88 6.06 2.10
CA CYS A 47 16.31 6.47 0.76
C CYS A 47 17.11 5.39 0.03
N THR A 48 17.96 4.66 0.75
CA THR A 48 18.86 3.66 0.14
C THR A 48 18.22 2.29 -0.06
N GLN A 49 17.23 1.93 0.74
CA GLN A 49 16.64 0.60 0.74
C GLN A 49 15.12 0.61 0.50
N ARG A 50 14.36 1.38 1.30
CA ARG A 50 12.89 1.27 1.26
C ARG A 50 12.29 1.87 0.01
N ILE A 51 12.70 3.06 -0.39
CA ILE A 51 12.17 3.73 -1.59
C ILE A 51 12.44 2.91 -2.86
N PRO A 52 13.68 2.43 -3.14
CA PRO A 52 13.93 1.54 -4.27
C PRO A 52 13.10 0.26 -4.23
N ALA A 53 12.95 -0.36 -3.05
CA ALA A 53 12.15 -1.57 -2.89
C ALA A 53 10.65 -1.33 -3.18
N VAL A 54 10.10 -0.21 -2.74
CA VAL A 54 8.70 0.17 -3.00
C VAL A 54 8.49 0.41 -4.50
N LEU A 55 9.37 1.17 -5.15
CA LEU A 55 9.30 1.41 -6.60
C LEU A 55 9.35 0.10 -7.39
N ALA A 56 10.30 -0.79 -7.08
CA ALA A 56 10.40 -2.10 -7.71
C ALA A 56 9.13 -2.96 -7.51
N ARG A 57 8.52 -2.87 -6.33
CA ARG A 57 7.26 -3.58 -6.05
C ARG A 57 6.09 -3.03 -6.86
N ILE A 58 5.99 -1.70 -6.99
CA ILE A 58 4.96 -1.05 -7.82
C ILE A 58 5.14 -1.47 -9.28
N ASP A 59 6.35 -1.43 -9.81
CA ASP A 59 6.65 -1.83 -11.19
C ASP A 59 6.28 -3.31 -11.43
N LYS A 60 6.62 -4.20 -10.49
CA LYS A 60 6.24 -5.61 -10.55
C LYS A 60 4.73 -5.85 -10.52
N LEU A 61 3.99 -5.10 -9.70
CA LEU A 61 2.53 -5.19 -9.65
C LEU A 61 1.90 -4.67 -10.94
N THR A 62 2.37 -3.55 -11.46
CA THR A 62 1.93 -2.96 -12.72
C THR A 62 2.16 -3.93 -13.88
N ALA A 63 3.36 -4.51 -13.98
CA ALA A 63 3.68 -5.51 -14.99
C ALA A 63 2.78 -6.75 -14.91
N ARG A 64 2.49 -7.23 -13.69
CA ARG A 64 1.57 -8.37 -13.50
C ARG A 64 0.15 -8.04 -13.95
N VAL A 65 -0.38 -6.87 -13.61
CA VAL A 65 -1.75 -6.48 -13.99
C VAL A 65 -1.89 -6.34 -15.50
N ASN A 66 -0.86 -5.80 -16.17
CA ASN A 66 -0.79 -5.63 -17.62
C ASN A 66 -0.33 -6.87 -18.40
N GLY A 67 -0.01 -7.95 -17.72
CA GLY A 67 0.42 -9.20 -18.35
C GLY A 67 -0.67 -9.81 -19.23
N ASP A 68 -0.26 -10.71 -20.12
CA ASP A 68 -1.15 -11.49 -20.96
C ASP A 68 -1.91 -12.58 -20.16
N ALA A 69 -2.71 -13.40 -20.85
CA ALA A 69 -3.53 -14.43 -20.22
C ALA A 69 -2.71 -15.58 -19.58
N SER A 70 -1.43 -15.72 -19.90
CA SER A 70 -0.53 -16.69 -19.26
C SER A 70 -0.03 -16.22 -17.89
N VAL A 71 -0.05 -14.91 -17.65
CA VAL A 71 0.37 -14.31 -16.38
C VAL A 71 -0.74 -14.41 -15.35
N LYS A 72 -0.62 -15.35 -14.43
CA LYS A 72 -1.61 -15.56 -13.36
C LYS A 72 -1.89 -14.27 -12.57
N GLY A 73 -3.14 -13.86 -12.56
CA GLY A 73 -3.59 -12.66 -11.87
C GLY A 73 -3.52 -11.39 -12.71
N SER A 74 -3.14 -11.45 -13.99
CA SER A 74 -3.31 -10.34 -14.94
C SER A 74 -4.78 -10.09 -15.26
N THR A 75 -5.09 -8.93 -15.82
CA THR A 75 -6.44 -8.61 -16.30
C THR A 75 -6.88 -9.58 -17.39
N ALA A 76 -5.98 -9.90 -18.32
CA ALA A 76 -6.25 -10.85 -19.40
C ALA A 76 -6.50 -12.27 -18.88
N TRP A 77 -5.70 -12.72 -17.88
CA TRP A 77 -5.91 -14.01 -17.22
C TRP A 77 -7.26 -14.08 -16.52
N LEU A 78 -7.68 -13.03 -15.80
CA LEU A 78 -9.01 -13.01 -15.15
C LEU A 78 -10.14 -13.12 -16.16
N ARG A 79 -10.04 -12.43 -17.29
CA ARG A 79 -11.04 -12.50 -18.37
C ARG A 79 -11.08 -13.88 -19.02
N ALA A 80 -9.91 -14.49 -19.28
CA ALA A 80 -9.85 -15.85 -19.80
C ALA A 80 -10.51 -16.86 -18.84
N LYS A 81 -10.24 -16.75 -17.54
CA LYS A 81 -10.87 -17.60 -16.51
C LYS A 81 -12.36 -17.33 -16.35
N ALA A 82 -12.83 -16.10 -16.52
CA ALA A 82 -14.25 -15.79 -16.55
C ALA A 82 -14.96 -16.48 -17.73
N ASN A 83 -14.35 -16.48 -18.91
CA ASN A 83 -14.90 -17.17 -20.09
C ASN A 83 -14.94 -18.69 -19.91
N GLU A 84 -13.88 -19.29 -19.36
CA GLU A 84 -13.86 -20.71 -19.02
C GLU A 84 -14.97 -21.08 -18.02
N ALA A 85 -15.11 -20.29 -16.96
CA ALA A 85 -16.18 -20.50 -15.96
C ALA A 85 -17.59 -20.40 -16.58
N ARG A 86 -17.81 -19.44 -17.47
CA ARG A 86 -19.09 -19.26 -18.17
C ARG A 86 -19.39 -20.43 -19.08
N ALA A 87 -18.40 -20.91 -19.83
CA ALA A 87 -18.54 -22.10 -20.69
C ALA A 87 -18.84 -23.38 -19.90
N ALA A 88 -18.33 -23.47 -18.66
CA ALA A 88 -18.61 -24.57 -17.74
C ALA A 88 -19.93 -24.42 -16.95
N GLY A 89 -20.70 -23.35 -17.17
CA GLY A 89 -21.95 -23.10 -16.48
C GLY A 89 -21.85 -22.42 -15.11
N TYR A 90 -20.65 -22.02 -14.67
CA TYR A 90 -20.41 -21.31 -13.40
C TYR A 90 -20.59 -19.80 -13.57
N THR A 91 -21.82 -19.35 -13.82
CA THR A 91 -22.13 -17.95 -14.14
C THR A 91 -21.74 -16.99 -13.03
N ALA A 92 -22.07 -17.28 -11.77
CA ALA A 92 -21.71 -16.44 -10.63
C ALA A 92 -20.18 -16.27 -10.47
N LEU A 93 -19.41 -17.33 -10.71
CA LEU A 93 -17.95 -17.26 -10.70
C LEU A 93 -17.42 -16.42 -11.87
N ALA A 94 -18.00 -16.59 -13.06
CA ALA A 94 -17.66 -15.80 -14.24
C ALA A 94 -17.89 -14.29 -14.00
N ASP A 95 -19.02 -13.94 -13.40
CA ASP A 95 -19.37 -12.55 -13.10
C ASP A 95 -18.41 -11.95 -12.05
N LEU A 96 -18.05 -12.71 -11.02
CA LEU A 96 -17.06 -12.29 -10.03
C LEU A 96 -15.68 -12.03 -10.66
N LEU A 97 -15.22 -12.91 -11.54
CA LEU A 97 -13.94 -12.75 -12.23
C LEU A 97 -13.94 -11.57 -13.21
N THR A 98 -15.08 -11.35 -13.89
CA THR A 98 -15.28 -10.19 -14.76
C THR A 98 -15.25 -8.89 -13.97
N ALA A 99 -16.01 -8.78 -12.89
CA ALA A 99 -16.01 -7.60 -12.02
C ALA A 99 -14.60 -7.29 -11.47
N ARG A 100 -13.84 -8.33 -11.14
CA ARG A 100 -12.45 -8.20 -10.72
C ARG A 100 -11.55 -7.68 -11.84
N ALA A 101 -11.72 -8.15 -13.07
CA ALA A 101 -10.97 -7.64 -14.22
C ALA A 101 -11.32 -6.18 -14.51
N ASP A 102 -12.59 -5.80 -14.41
CA ASP A 102 -13.08 -4.46 -14.71
C ASP A 102 -12.64 -3.42 -13.66
N SER A 103 -12.34 -3.84 -12.43
CA SER A 103 -11.78 -2.96 -11.40
C SER A 103 -10.27 -2.67 -11.56
N ARG A 104 -9.57 -3.37 -12.46
CA ARG A 104 -8.11 -3.27 -12.62
C ARG A 104 -7.60 -1.94 -13.17
N PRO A 105 -8.26 -1.27 -14.13
CA PRO A 105 -7.83 0.04 -14.61
C PRO A 105 -7.70 1.07 -13.47
N GLY A 106 -8.70 1.18 -12.58
CA GLY A 106 -8.62 2.06 -11.42
C GLY A 106 -7.44 1.76 -10.50
N ARG A 107 -7.09 0.48 -10.31
CA ARG A 107 -5.90 0.08 -9.54
C ARG A 107 -4.58 0.43 -10.25
N LEU A 108 -4.54 0.40 -11.58
CA LEU A 108 -3.38 0.86 -12.33
C LEU A 108 -3.17 2.37 -12.18
N ASP A 109 -4.25 3.14 -12.17
CA ASP A 109 -4.19 4.59 -11.94
C ASP A 109 -3.66 4.89 -10.53
N GLU A 110 -4.14 4.17 -9.50
CA GLU A 110 -3.64 4.27 -8.13
C GLU A 110 -2.14 3.92 -8.04
N LEU A 111 -1.69 2.85 -8.70
CA LEU A 111 -0.27 2.46 -8.72
C LEU A 111 0.59 3.49 -9.43
N THR A 112 0.10 4.07 -10.53
CA THR A 112 0.79 5.12 -11.26
C THR A 112 0.95 6.38 -10.41
N LYS A 113 -0.13 6.78 -9.71
CA LYS A 113 -0.09 7.90 -8.78
C LYS A 113 0.90 7.63 -7.63
N LEU A 114 0.80 6.46 -6.99
CA LEU A 114 1.70 6.09 -5.90
C LEU A 114 3.16 6.07 -6.35
N ARG A 115 3.44 5.58 -7.55
CA ARG A 115 4.79 5.60 -8.13
C ARG A 115 5.32 7.02 -8.26
N SER A 116 4.50 7.94 -8.77
CA SER A 116 4.83 9.35 -8.90
C SER A 116 5.11 10.00 -7.54
N ASP A 117 4.26 9.73 -6.55
CA ASP A 117 4.39 10.27 -5.19
C ASP A 117 5.70 9.78 -4.53
N VAL A 118 6.00 8.47 -4.64
CA VAL A 118 7.25 7.89 -4.10
C VAL A 118 8.49 8.43 -4.83
N GLN A 119 8.39 8.66 -6.13
CA GLN A 119 9.47 9.24 -6.92
C GLN A 119 9.73 10.69 -6.52
N HIS A 120 8.69 11.47 -6.27
CA HIS A 120 8.79 12.82 -5.75
C HIS A 120 9.49 12.86 -4.39
N VAL A 121 9.12 11.97 -3.46
CA VAL A 121 9.83 11.83 -2.17
C VAL A 121 11.32 11.52 -2.38
N LYS A 122 11.63 10.61 -3.31
CA LYS A 122 13.02 10.29 -3.66
C LYS A 122 13.80 11.50 -4.16
N GLU A 123 13.19 12.32 -5.00
CA GLU A 123 13.83 13.50 -5.61
C GLU A 123 13.96 14.67 -4.62
N THR A 124 13.03 14.78 -3.66
CA THR A 124 12.97 15.89 -2.71
C THR A 124 13.75 15.60 -1.44
N ASP A 125 13.51 14.44 -0.83
CA ASP A 125 14.00 14.12 0.50
C ASP A 125 15.27 13.28 0.47
N CYS A 126 15.57 12.62 -0.65
CA CYS A 126 16.73 11.76 -0.82
C CYS A 126 17.79 12.35 -1.76
N ALA A 127 17.59 13.52 -2.31
CA ALA A 127 18.61 14.23 -3.05
C ALA A 127 19.67 14.73 -2.05
N ALA A 128 20.91 14.41 -2.35
CA ALA A 128 22.05 14.90 -1.57
C ALA A 128 22.35 16.36 -1.90
#